data_9d7396c330a7fd0cf4c98f36ef2f13ee
#
_entry.id   9d7396c330a7fd0cf4c98f36ef2f13ee
#
_cell.length_a   1.000
_cell.length_b   1.000
_cell.length_c   1.000
_cell.angle_alpha   90.00
_cell.angle_beta   90.00
_cell.angle_gamma   90.00
#
_symmetry.space_group_name_H-M   'P 1'
#
loop_
_entity.id
_entity.type
_entity.pdbx_description
1 polymer ?
#
loop_
_entity_poly.entity_id
_entity_poly.type
_entity_poly.pdbx_seq_one_letter_code
_entity_poly.pdbx_strand_id
1 'polypeptide(L)'
;MSVRIFTDSASDITLQEMEEKQIGLIAMPLLCGEKTYIDDKTIPMTTFWEMLLDGVNIKTSLPSPECFVKIFEEAKNKKEEVVCILISSGFSGTYQGAMLAKSMVDYEGIYIIDSKCAAAAEKQIAFYACKLREKGMSGKEIAEELEKFRSRVRLIACLDTLEYLARGGRLPKTVAAIGNKLQFKPIITFTKEGEIEVVKKTRGAKKAMRDMAALAEECKIDPEFQAIPLFSQDDTNCREYMATLQEADLKAEMKQPEEIGATIATYIGPEAYGIVFVES
;
A
#
# COMPACT_ATOMS: atom_id res chain seq x y z
N MET A 1 -22.21 13.09 -13.33
CA MET A 1 -22.52 12.01 -12.36
C MET A 1 -21.58 12.20 -11.17
N SER A 2 -22.01 11.84 -9.95
CA SER A 2 -21.09 11.82 -8.83
C SER A 2 -20.17 10.59 -8.93
N VAL A 3 -18.90 10.77 -8.57
CA VAL A 3 -17.90 9.70 -8.57
C VAL A 3 -17.51 9.39 -7.13
N ARG A 4 -17.68 8.14 -6.71
CA ARG A 4 -17.26 7.63 -5.40
C ARG A 4 -15.91 6.93 -5.54
N ILE A 5 -14.97 7.26 -4.68
CA ILE A 5 -13.63 6.65 -4.64
C ILE A 5 -13.58 5.66 -3.47
N PHE A 6 -13.07 4.47 -3.72
CA PHE A 6 -12.82 3.44 -2.71
C PHE A 6 -11.38 2.95 -2.81
N THR A 7 -10.83 2.56 -1.67
CA THR A 7 -9.59 1.80 -1.57
C THR A 7 -9.74 0.69 -0.53
N ASP A 8 -8.78 -0.22 -0.43
CA ASP A 8 -8.83 -1.27 0.59
C ASP A 8 -7.87 -0.99 1.77
N SER A 9 -7.87 -1.86 2.76
CA SER A 9 -7.09 -1.69 3.99
C SER A 9 -5.59 -1.66 3.76
N ALA A 10 -5.10 -2.20 2.64
CA ALA A 10 -3.68 -2.23 2.33
C ALA A 10 -3.12 -0.88 1.90
N SER A 11 -3.96 0.13 1.66
CA SER A 11 -3.53 1.49 1.28
C SER A 11 -2.97 2.33 2.43
N ASP A 12 -3.06 1.84 3.67
CA ASP A 12 -2.67 2.57 4.88
C ASP A 12 -3.38 3.93 5.07
N ILE A 13 -4.54 4.11 4.43
CA ILE A 13 -5.36 5.30 4.62
C ILE A 13 -5.88 5.37 6.06
N THR A 14 -5.84 6.55 6.67
CA THR A 14 -6.37 6.79 8.01
C THR A 14 -7.85 7.16 8.00
N LEU A 15 -8.53 7.00 9.15
CA LEU A 15 -9.94 7.41 9.28
C LEU A 15 -10.13 8.91 8.97
N GLN A 16 -9.20 9.75 9.43
CA GLN A 16 -9.24 11.18 9.16
C GLN A 16 -9.12 11.47 7.65
N GLU A 17 -8.17 10.85 6.95
CA GLU A 17 -7.99 11.02 5.50
C GLU A 17 -9.20 10.50 4.71
N MET A 18 -9.83 9.41 5.18
CA MET A 18 -11.07 8.90 4.58
C MET A 18 -12.21 9.92 4.65
N GLU A 19 -12.38 10.55 5.82
CA GLU A 19 -13.41 11.58 6.03
C GLU A 19 -13.12 12.83 5.20
N GLU A 20 -11.90 13.38 5.32
CA GLU A 20 -11.49 14.60 4.62
C GLU A 20 -11.58 14.48 3.10
N LYS A 21 -11.21 13.33 2.56
CA LYS A 21 -11.18 13.08 1.11
C LYS A 21 -12.40 12.32 0.58
N GLN A 22 -13.34 11.97 1.44
CA GLN A 22 -14.53 11.21 1.07
C GLN A 22 -14.16 9.92 0.30
N ILE A 23 -13.26 9.13 0.86
CA ILE A 23 -12.84 7.83 0.34
C ILE A 23 -13.53 6.73 1.15
N GLY A 24 -14.18 5.79 0.48
CA GLY A 24 -14.72 4.60 1.11
C GLY A 24 -13.63 3.53 1.33
N LEU A 25 -13.75 2.77 2.40
CA LEU A 25 -12.83 1.68 2.73
C LEU A 25 -13.48 0.31 2.46
N ILE A 26 -12.74 -0.55 1.78
CA ILE A 26 -13.04 -1.98 1.65
C ILE A 26 -12.13 -2.70 2.64
N ALA A 27 -12.69 -2.97 3.81
CA ALA A 27 -11.91 -3.49 4.93
C ALA A 27 -11.58 -4.98 4.79
N MET A 28 -10.31 -5.34 5.04
CA MET A 28 -9.83 -6.71 4.98
C MET A 28 -9.91 -7.39 6.35
N PRO A 29 -10.31 -8.68 6.42
CA PRO A 29 -10.24 -9.44 7.65
C PRO A 29 -8.79 -9.75 8.06
N LEU A 30 -8.51 -9.63 9.36
CA LEU A 30 -7.29 -10.07 10.03
C LEU A 30 -7.59 -11.29 10.89
N LEU A 31 -7.00 -12.42 10.54
CA LEU A 31 -7.15 -13.68 11.26
C LEU A 31 -6.04 -13.77 12.31
N CYS A 32 -6.37 -13.58 13.59
CA CYS A 32 -5.43 -13.54 14.71
C CYS A 32 -5.67 -14.76 15.62
N GLY A 33 -5.02 -15.89 15.34
CA GLY A 33 -5.30 -17.15 15.98
C GLY A 33 -6.73 -17.60 15.72
N GLU A 34 -7.56 -17.72 16.79
CA GLU A 34 -8.98 -18.09 16.69
C GLU A 34 -9.92 -16.88 16.49
N LYS A 35 -9.40 -15.65 16.60
CA LYS A 35 -10.20 -14.43 16.47
C LYS A 35 -10.05 -13.84 15.07
N THR A 36 -11.13 -13.25 14.58
CA THR A 36 -11.12 -12.46 13.37
C THR A 36 -11.44 -11.02 13.70
N TYR A 37 -10.59 -10.12 13.26
CA TYR A 37 -10.79 -8.67 13.30
C TYR A 37 -11.02 -8.17 11.89
N ILE A 38 -11.58 -6.98 11.76
CA ILE A 38 -11.71 -6.28 10.49
C ILE A 38 -10.75 -5.09 10.53
N ASP A 39 -9.87 -4.98 9.53
CA ASP A 39 -8.96 -3.82 9.41
C ASP A 39 -9.71 -2.63 8.82
N ASP A 40 -10.62 -2.09 9.61
CA ASP A 40 -11.39 -0.87 9.32
C ASP A 40 -10.73 0.39 9.93
N LYS A 41 -9.46 0.25 10.33
CA LYS A 41 -8.63 1.29 10.97
C LYS A 41 -9.05 1.63 12.42
N THR A 42 -9.92 0.84 13.03
CA THR A 42 -10.30 1.03 14.44
C THR A 42 -9.43 0.24 15.43
N ILE A 43 -8.66 -0.74 14.94
CA ILE A 43 -7.73 -1.51 15.77
C ILE A 43 -6.52 -0.63 16.08
N PRO A 44 -6.21 -0.36 17.37
CA PRO A 44 -4.99 0.37 17.72
C PRO A 44 -3.75 -0.41 17.26
N MET A 45 -2.82 0.27 16.58
CA MET A 45 -1.59 -0.38 16.11
C MET A 45 -0.76 -0.94 17.26
N THR A 46 -0.81 -0.35 18.45
CA THR A 46 -0.19 -0.91 19.65
C THR A 46 -0.70 -2.32 19.97
N THR A 47 -2.02 -2.53 19.94
CA THR A 47 -2.63 -3.86 20.15
C THR A 47 -2.23 -4.85 19.03
N PHE A 48 -2.16 -4.39 17.79
CA PHE A 48 -1.69 -5.24 16.68
C PHE A 48 -0.23 -5.68 16.89
N TRP A 49 0.66 -4.73 17.26
CA TRP A 49 2.08 -5.05 17.48
C TRP A 49 2.29 -5.97 18.68
N GLU A 50 1.55 -5.75 19.79
CA GLU A 50 1.56 -6.66 20.94
C GLU A 50 1.24 -8.09 20.50
N MET A 51 0.12 -8.30 19.78
CA MET A 51 -0.24 -9.63 19.28
C MET A 51 0.84 -10.24 18.37
N LEU A 52 1.37 -9.47 17.43
CA LEU A 52 2.36 -9.95 16.46
C LEU A 52 3.68 -10.37 17.16
N LEU A 53 4.16 -9.55 18.10
CA LEU A 53 5.40 -9.78 18.84
C LEU A 53 5.28 -10.91 19.88
N ASP A 54 4.09 -11.11 20.46
CA ASP A 54 3.77 -12.27 21.30
C ASP A 54 3.65 -13.57 20.50
N GLY A 55 3.89 -13.52 19.19
CA GLY A 55 3.92 -14.69 18.32
C GLY A 55 2.53 -15.19 17.88
N VAL A 56 1.49 -14.38 18.02
CA VAL A 56 0.19 -14.70 17.45
C VAL A 56 0.32 -14.83 15.93
N ASN A 57 -0.16 -15.94 15.39
CA ASN A 57 -0.16 -16.15 13.95
C ASN A 57 -1.25 -15.28 13.31
N ILE A 58 -0.83 -14.14 12.78
CA ILE A 58 -1.71 -13.20 12.09
C ILE A 58 -1.64 -13.44 10.59
N LYS A 59 -2.80 -13.48 9.95
CA LYS A 59 -2.96 -13.58 8.48
C LYS A 59 -4.06 -12.64 8.03
N THR A 60 -4.04 -12.25 6.76
CA THR A 60 -5.14 -11.53 6.15
C THR A 60 -6.00 -12.47 5.32
N SER A 61 -7.27 -12.12 5.14
CA SER A 61 -8.18 -12.75 4.20
C SER A 61 -8.69 -11.71 3.20
N LEU A 62 -9.22 -12.19 2.07
CA LEU A 62 -9.86 -11.33 1.09
C LEU A 62 -11.15 -10.74 1.69
N PRO A 63 -11.52 -9.49 1.34
CA PRO A 63 -12.87 -8.99 1.53
C PRO A 63 -13.85 -9.94 0.83
N SER A 64 -15.02 -10.16 1.44
CA SER A 64 -16.01 -11.00 0.79
C SER A 64 -16.53 -10.34 -0.50
N PRO A 65 -16.84 -11.09 -1.56
CA PRO A 65 -17.42 -10.54 -2.78
C PRO A 65 -18.70 -9.73 -2.52
N GLU A 66 -19.47 -10.09 -1.50
CA GLU A 66 -20.70 -9.40 -1.12
C GLU A 66 -20.45 -7.94 -0.69
N CYS A 67 -19.26 -7.63 -0.11
CA CYS A 67 -18.90 -6.26 0.21
C CYS A 67 -18.86 -5.39 -1.05
N PHE A 68 -18.25 -5.90 -2.11
CA PHE A 68 -18.19 -5.21 -3.40
C PHE A 68 -19.55 -5.13 -4.07
N VAL A 69 -20.30 -6.24 -4.11
CA VAL A 69 -21.65 -6.28 -4.69
C VAL A 69 -22.54 -5.21 -4.06
N LYS A 70 -22.54 -5.09 -2.74
CA LYS A 70 -23.33 -4.07 -2.02
C LYS A 70 -22.96 -2.65 -2.47
N ILE A 71 -21.67 -2.33 -2.58
CA ILE A 71 -21.18 -1.00 -3.02
C ILE A 71 -21.63 -0.74 -4.46
N PHE A 72 -21.49 -1.72 -5.33
CA PHE A 72 -21.79 -1.60 -6.76
C PHE A 72 -23.28 -1.52 -7.06
N GLU A 73 -24.11 -2.29 -6.35
CA GLU A 73 -25.57 -2.19 -6.46
C GLU A 73 -26.08 -0.84 -5.95
N GLU A 74 -25.52 -0.34 -4.84
CA GLU A 74 -25.86 0.99 -4.34
C GLU A 74 -25.53 2.07 -5.37
N ALA A 75 -24.35 2.01 -6.00
CA ALA A 75 -23.97 2.93 -7.06
C ALA A 75 -24.88 2.84 -8.29
N LYS A 76 -25.19 1.62 -8.72
CA LYS A 76 -26.14 1.36 -9.83
C LYS A 76 -27.51 2.00 -9.55
N ASN A 77 -28.04 1.79 -8.35
CA ASN A 77 -29.36 2.31 -7.95
C ASN A 77 -29.38 3.84 -7.91
N LYS A 78 -28.27 4.47 -7.48
CA LYS A 78 -28.10 5.93 -7.42
C LYS A 78 -27.63 6.56 -8.73
N LYS A 79 -27.28 5.75 -9.73
CA LYS A 79 -26.65 6.17 -11.01
C LYS A 79 -25.35 6.97 -10.76
N GLU A 80 -24.55 6.51 -9.79
CA GLU A 80 -23.25 7.04 -9.44
C GLU A 80 -22.16 6.20 -10.09
N GLU A 81 -21.01 6.79 -10.36
CA GLU A 81 -19.82 6.04 -10.79
C GLU A 81 -18.96 5.66 -9.58
N VAL A 82 -18.29 4.52 -9.65
CA VAL A 82 -17.39 4.03 -8.61
C VAL A 82 -16.02 3.76 -9.20
N VAL A 83 -14.97 4.29 -8.56
CA VAL A 83 -13.58 3.96 -8.85
C VAL A 83 -13.00 3.28 -7.62
N CYS A 84 -12.64 2.00 -7.74
CA CYS A 84 -11.97 1.22 -6.69
C CYS A 84 -10.48 1.11 -7.01
N ILE A 85 -9.62 1.60 -6.13
CA ILE A 85 -8.17 1.43 -6.19
C ILE A 85 -7.83 0.34 -5.17
N LEU A 86 -7.30 -0.78 -5.62
CA LEU A 86 -7.11 -1.97 -4.80
C LEU A 86 -5.65 -2.41 -4.81
N ILE A 87 -5.24 -3.07 -3.73
CA ILE A 87 -3.92 -3.69 -3.59
C ILE A 87 -3.56 -4.51 -4.83
N SER A 88 -2.27 -4.53 -5.16
CA SER A 88 -1.76 -5.30 -6.31
C SER A 88 -2.31 -6.72 -6.36
N SER A 89 -2.76 -7.10 -7.55
CA SER A 89 -3.17 -8.46 -7.88
C SER A 89 -2.03 -9.49 -7.72
N GLY A 90 -0.77 -9.03 -7.65
CA GLY A 90 0.40 -9.85 -7.35
C GLY A 90 0.50 -10.27 -5.87
N PHE A 91 -0.19 -9.58 -4.95
CA PHE A 91 -0.15 -9.85 -3.51
C PHE A 91 -1.44 -10.46 -2.98
N SER A 92 -2.57 -10.09 -3.57
CA SER A 92 -3.91 -10.43 -3.08
C SER A 92 -4.88 -10.72 -4.21
N GLY A 93 -5.85 -11.60 -3.96
CA GLY A 93 -6.98 -11.83 -4.86
C GLY A 93 -8.09 -10.76 -4.75
N THR A 94 -7.87 -9.67 -4.02
CA THR A 94 -8.89 -8.61 -3.81
C THR A 94 -9.36 -8.01 -5.13
N TYR A 95 -8.43 -7.69 -6.03
CA TYR A 95 -8.75 -7.19 -7.37
C TYR A 95 -9.64 -8.17 -8.15
N GLN A 96 -9.30 -9.47 -8.16
CA GLN A 96 -10.10 -10.50 -8.84
C GLN A 96 -11.50 -10.64 -8.22
N GLY A 97 -11.60 -10.54 -6.88
CA GLY A 97 -12.88 -10.55 -6.16
C GLY A 97 -13.77 -9.38 -6.57
N ALA A 98 -13.21 -8.18 -6.70
CA ALA A 98 -13.93 -7.00 -7.18
C ALA A 98 -14.39 -7.14 -8.64
N MET A 99 -13.54 -7.68 -9.51
CA MET A 99 -13.88 -7.95 -10.92
C MET A 99 -15.04 -8.95 -11.05
N LEU A 100 -15.03 -9.99 -10.22
CA LEU A 100 -16.15 -10.94 -10.15
C LEU A 100 -17.44 -10.24 -9.70
N ALA A 101 -17.39 -9.45 -8.63
CA ALA A 101 -18.55 -8.69 -8.15
C ALA A 101 -19.09 -7.72 -9.21
N LYS A 102 -18.20 -7.03 -9.95
CA LYS A 102 -18.60 -6.17 -11.07
C LYS A 102 -19.41 -6.96 -12.12
N SER A 103 -18.96 -8.16 -12.48
CA SER A 103 -19.68 -9.00 -13.46
C SER A 103 -21.05 -9.46 -12.98
N MET A 104 -21.24 -9.59 -11.65
CA MET A 104 -22.53 -9.96 -11.05
C MET A 104 -23.55 -8.82 -11.05
N VAL A 105 -23.07 -7.57 -10.88
CA VAL A 105 -23.94 -6.39 -10.80
C VAL A 105 -24.33 -5.86 -12.17
N ASP A 106 -23.52 -6.11 -13.20
CA ASP A 106 -23.74 -5.66 -14.58
C ASP A 106 -24.08 -4.16 -14.66
N TYR A 107 -23.08 -3.33 -14.30
CA TYR A 107 -23.20 -1.88 -14.33
C TYR A 107 -21.91 -1.25 -14.88
N GLU A 108 -22.03 -0.45 -15.94
CA GLU A 108 -20.90 0.17 -16.66
C GLU A 108 -20.16 1.24 -15.83
N GLY A 109 -20.84 1.84 -14.83
CA GLY A 109 -20.28 2.90 -13.99
C GLY A 109 -19.28 2.41 -12.93
N ILE A 110 -18.74 1.19 -13.04
CA ILE A 110 -17.77 0.61 -12.10
C ILE A 110 -16.40 0.50 -12.75
N TYR A 111 -15.40 1.13 -12.16
CA TYR A 111 -14.01 1.11 -12.60
C TYR A 111 -13.13 0.54 -11.49
N ILE A 112 -12.37 -0.49 -11.78
CA ILE A 112 -11.53 -1.20 -10.80
C ILE A 112 -10.08 -1.11 -11.27
N ILE A 113 -9.24 -0.51 -10.44
CA ILE A 113 -7.82 -0.26 -10.71
C ILE A 113 -7.00 -1.24 -9.87
N ASP A 114 -6.21 -2.04 -10.55
CA ASP A 114 -5.12 -2.80 -9.93
C ASP A 114 -3.96 -1.83 -9.68
N SER A 115 -3.74 -1.44 -8.44
CA SER A 115 -2.74 -0.42 -8.11
C SER A 115 -1.31 -0.83 -8.46
N LYS A 116 -1.03 -2.13 -8.58
CA LYS A 116 0.31 -2.72 -8.74
C LYS A 116 1.26 -2.40 -7.58
N CYS A 117 0.72 -2.01 -6.45
CA CYS A 117 1.45 -1.65 -5.25
C CYS A 117 0.61 -1.95 -3.99
N ALA A 118 1.07 -1.45 -2.85
CA ALA A 118 0.41 -1.52 -1.56
C ALA A 118 0.94 -0.40 -0.66
N ALA A 119 0.48 -0.31 0.56
CA ALA A 119 0.86 0.69 1.54
C ALA A 119 0.56 2.12 1.04
N ALA A 120 1.30 3.11 1.50
CA ALA A 120 1.09 4.49 1.05
C ALA A 120 1.30 4.70 -0.46
N ALA A 121 1.87 3.74 -1.21
CA ALA A 121 1.91 3.82 -2.66
C ALA A 121 0.49 3.69 -3.26
N GLU A 122 -0.32 2.80 -2.74
CA GLU A 122 -1.74 2.67 -3.11
C GLU A 122 -2.54 3.90 -2.65
N LYS A 123 -2.29 4.40 -1.43
CA LYS A 123 -2.88 5.66 -0.93
C LYS A 123 -2.59 6.83 -1.86
N GLN A 124 -1.36 6.95 -2.36
CA GLN A 124 -0.98 8.02 -3.29
C GLN A 124 -1.83 8.00 -4.57
N ILE A 125 -2.13 6.81 -5.09
CA ILE A 125 -3.02 6.64 -6.25
C ILE A 125 -4.46 7.02 -5.90
N ALA A 126 -4.96 6.61 -4.73
CA ALA A 126 -6.29 6.98 -4.26
C ALA A 126 -6.44 8.50 -4.06
N PHE A 127 -5.40 9.16 -3.55
CA PHE A 127 -5.39 10.63 -3.40
C PHE A 127 -5.35 11.34 -4.75
N TYR A 128 -4.64 10.80 -5.72
CA TYR A 128 -4.66 11.35 -7.08
C TYR A 128 -6.05 11.20 -7.71
N ALA A 129 -6.74 10.08 -7.51
CA ALA A 129 -8.13 9.91 -7.93
C ALA A 129 -9.05 10.99 -7.35
N CYS A 130 -8.86 11.35 -6.07
CA CYS A 130 -9.63 12.44 -5.45
C CYS A 130 -9.36 13.80 -6.10
N LYS A 131 -8.09 14.12 -6.40
CA LYS A 131 -7.74 15.35 -7.13
C LYS A 131 -8.40 15.42 -8.51
N LEU A 132 -8.49 14.29 -9.23
CA LEU A 132 -9.14 14.22 -10.54
C LEU A 132 -10.68 14.36 -10.39
N ARG A 133 -11.28 13.74 -9.38
CA ARG A 133 -12.70 13.92 -9.04
C ARG A 133 -13.03 15.39 -8.74
N GLU A 134 -12.19 16.08 -7.98
CA GLU A 134 -12.35 17.50 -7.65
C GLU A 134 -12.27 18.41 -8.89
N LYS A 135 -11.54 17.97 -9.93
CA LYS A 135 -11.50 18.62 -11.26
C LYS A 135 -12.75 18.31 -12.10
N GLY A 136 -13.70 17.51 -11.60
CA GLY A 136 -14.94 17.19 -12.27
C GLY A 136 -14.84 16.09 -13.33
N MET A 137 -13.76 15.30 -13.33
CA MET A 137 -13.59 14.18 -14.26
C MET A 137 -14.58 13.05 -13.95
N SER A 138 -15.04 12.37 -14.98
CA SER A 138 -15.86 11.15 -14.87
C SER A 138 -15.05 9.98 -14.32
N GLY A 139 -15.73 8.95 -13.81
CA GLY A 139 -15.07 7.73 -13.33
C GLY A 139 -14.22 7.05 -14.40
N LYS A 140 -14.67 7.09 -15.66
CA LYS A 140 -13.91 6.57 -16.80
C LYS A 140 -12.61 7.33 -17.02
N GLU A 141 -12.68 8.67 -17.09
CA GLU A 141 -11.49 9.52 -17.27
C GLU A 141 -10.51 9.37 -16.12
N ILE A 142 -11.03 9.29 -14.87
CA ILE A 142 -10.20 9.01 -13.69
C ILE A 142 -9.48 7.67 -13.84
N ALA A 143 -10.20 6.61 -14.22
CA ALA A 143 -9.62 5.29 -14.39
C ALA A 143 -8.50 5.28 -15.44
N GLU A 144 -8.72 5.91 -16.59
CA GLU A 144 -7.73 6.03 -17.68
C GLU A 144 -6.46 6.78 -17.22
N GLU A 145 -6.61 7.84 -16.42
CA GLU A 145 -5.47 8.57 -15.86
C GLU A 145 -4.74 7.78 -14.77
N LEU A 146 -5.46 7.05 -13.92
CA LEU A 146 -4.84 6.21 -12.89
C LEU A 146 -4.01 5.06 -13.47
N GLU A 147 -4.42 4.48 -14.59
CA GLU A 147 -3.64 3.45 -15.32
C GLU A 147 -2.25 3.96 -15.72
N LYS A 148 -2.14 5.23 -16.08
CA LYS A 148 -0.86 5.89 -16.39
C LYS A 148 -0.10 6.26 -15.12
N PHE A 149 -0.80 6.86 -14.17
CA PHE A 149 -0.21 7.41 -12.95
C PHE A 149 0.42 6.33 -12.06
N ARG A 150 -0.23 5.16 -11.89
CA ARG A 150 0.29 4.06 -11.05
C ARG A 150 1.69 3.60 -11.45
N SER A 151 2.04 3.71 -12.74
CA SER A 151 3.36 3.32 -13.22
C SER A 151 4.48 4.29 -12.80
N ARG A 152 4.12 5.46 -12.27
CA ARG A 152 5.02 6.50 -11.77
C ARG A 152 5.23 6.42 -10.25
N VAL A 153 4.34 5.73 -9.54
CA VAL A 153 4.44 5.60 -8.08
C VAL A 153 5.51 4.60 -7.71
N ARG A 154 6.44 4.99 -6.85
CA ARG A 154 7.59 4.19 -6.41
C ARG A 154 7.58 3.99 -4.91
N LEU A 155 8.02 2.82 -4.49
CA LEU A 155 8.38 2.49 -3.11
C LEU A 155 9.84 2.05 -3.09
N ILE A 156 10.60 2.57 -2.15
CA ILE A 156 11.90 2.01 -1.73
C ILE A 156 11.81 1.79 -0.23
N ALA A 157 11.90 0.54 0.21
CA ALA A 157 11.79 0.20 1.62
C ALA A 157 12.86 -0.81 2.04
N CYS A 158 13.30 -0.70 3.28
CA CYS A 158 14.18 -1.66 3.94
C CYS A 158 13.36 -2.44 4.97
N LEU A 159 13.45 -3.77 4.90
CA LEU A 159 12.87 -4.65 5.91
C LEU A 159 13.95 -5.13 6.89
N ASP A 160 13.54 -5.42 8.12
CA ASP A 160 14.44 -6.06 9.07
C ASP A 160 14.77 -7.49 8.63
N THR A 161 13.73 -8.22 8.21
CA THR A 161 13.81 -9.61 7.78
C THR A 161 12.81 -9.90 6.66
N LEU A 162 13.03 -10.97 5.93
CA LEU A 162 12.06 -11.51 4.95
C LEU A 162 11.16 -12.62 5.55
N GLU A 163 11.30 -12.89 6.84
CA GLU A 163 10.61 -14.00 7.49
C GLU A 163 9.08 -13.84 7.44
N TYR A 164 8.58 -12.62 7.69
CA TYR A 164 7.14 -12.34 7.65
C TYR A 164 6.57 -12.52 6.24
N LEU A 165 7.28 -12.07 5.20
CA LEU A 165 6.90 -12.32 3.80
C LEU A 165 6.90 -13.81 3.47
N ALA A 166 7.89 -14.56 3.96
CA ALA A 166 8.00 -16.00 3.75
C ALA A 166 6.84 -16.75 4.43
N ARG A 167 6.58 -16.43 5.70
CA ARG A 167 5.48 -16.98 6.52
C ARG A 167 4.12 -16.71 5.88
N GLY A 168 3.96 -15.52 5.32
CA GLY A 168 2.75 -15.09 4.62
C GLY A 168 2.60 -15.61 3.20
N GLY A 169 3.63 -16.23 2.62
CA GLY A 169 3.63 -16.71 1.22
C GLY A 169 3.74 -15.59 0.18
N ARG A 170 4.21 -14.40 0.54
CA ARG A 170 4.44 -13.24 -0.34
C ARG A 170 5.93 -12.99 -0.59
N LEU A 171 6.79 -13.94 -0.22
CA LEU A 171 8.22 -13.88 -0.50
C LEU A 171 8.47 -13.91 -2.02
N PRO A 172 9.27 -12.98 -2.57
CA PRO A 172 9.62 -12.98 -3.98
C PRO A 172 10.25 -14.31 -4.42
N LYS A 173 9.82 -14.85 -5.56
CA LYS A 173 10.34 -16.11 -6.12
C LYS A 173 11.86 -16.09 -6.31
N THR A 174 12.41 -14.91 -6.64
CA THR A 174 13.85 -14.68 -6.83
C THR A 174 14.66 -14.82 -5.53
N VAL A 175 13.99 -14.81 -4.38
CA VAL A 175 14.63 -14.85 -3.05
C VAL A 175 14.43 -16.19 -2.35
N ALA A 176 13.47 -16.99 -2.77
CA ALA A 176 13.12 -18.27 -2.15
C ALA A 176 14.30 -19.28 -2.07
N ALA A 177 15.35 -19.11 -2.91
CA ALA A 177 16.55 -19.94 -2.90
C ALA A 177 17.61 -19.49 -1.87
N ILE A 178 17.39 -18.40 -1.12
CA ILE A 178 18.38 -17.85 -0.19
C ILE A 178 17.96 -18.26 1.22
N GLY A 179 18.56 -19.36 1.70
CA GLY A 179 18.35 -19.82 3.07
C GLY A 179 18.56 -18.69 4.11
N ASN A 180 17.91 -18.83 5.26
CA ASN A 180 17.91 -17.93 6.42
C ASN A 180 19.34 -17.49 6.86
N LYS A 181 19.97 -16.57 6.12
CA LYS A 181 21.19 -15.93 6.56
C LYS A 181 20.84 -14.55 7.14
N LEU A 182 20.65 -14.54 8.41
CA LEU A 182 20.22 -13.52 9.39
C LEU A 182 21.00 -12.19 9.40
N GLN A 183 21.78 -11.83 8.39
CA GLN A 183 22.68 -10.67 8.51
C GLN A 183 22.47 -9.57 7.46
N PHE A 184 21.44 -9.66 6.64
CA PHE A 184 21.23 -8.68 5.58
C PHE A 184 19.91 -7.95 5.77
N LYS A 185 19.95 -6.64 5.60
CA LYS A 185 18.78 -5.77 5.47
C LYS A 185 18.38 -5.77 3.99
N PRO A 186 17.25 -6.40 3.61
CA PRO A 186 16.77 -6.38 2.25
C PRO A 186 16.13 -5.04 1.91
N ILE A 187 16.53 -4.46 0.78
CA ILE A 187 15.89 -3.29 0.20
C ILE A 187 14.97 -3.77 -0.90
N ILE A 188 13.70 -3.39 -0.81
CA ILE A 188 12.64 -3.84 -1.69
C ILE A 188 12.02 -2.68 -2.47
N THR A 189 11.43 -3.03 -3.61
CA THR A 189 10.54 -2.18 -4.41
C THR A 189 9.39 -3.00 -4.97
N PHE A 190 8.47 -2.37 -5.69
CA PHE A 190 7.47 -3.05 -6.50
C PHE A 190 7.90 -3.11 -7.96
N THR A 191 7.71 -4.26 -8.61
CA THR A 191 7.90 -4.39 -10.06
C THR A 191 6.71 -3.77 -10.83
N LYS A 192 6.84 -3.61 -12.14
CA LYS A 192 5.74 -3.13 -12.99
C LYS A 192 4.54 -4.07 -13.00
N GLU A 193 4.77 -5.35 -12.75
CA GLU A 193 3.74 -6.38 -12.64
C GLU A 193 3.03 -6.35 -11.28
N GLY A 194 3.57 -5.57 -10.32
CA GLY A 194 3.03 -5.44 -8.97
C GLY A 194 3.48 -6.56 -8.04
N GLU A 195 4.66 -7.12 -8.25
CA GLU A 195 5.30 -8.08 -7.34
C GLU A 195 6.36 -7.37 -6.50
N ILE A 196 6.74 -7.95 -5.35
CA ILE A 196 7.87 -7.45 -4.56
C ILE A 196 9.17 -7.91 -5.21
N GLU A 197 10.13 -7.00 -5.34
CA GLU A 197 11.49 -7.28 -5.77
C GLU A 197 12.49 -6.87 -4.69
N VAL A 198 13.48 -7.73 -4.42
CA VAL A 198 14.62 -7.38 -3.58
C VAL A 198 15.72 -6.82 -4.48
N VAL A 199 15.84 -5.49 -4.52
CA VAL A 199 16.80 -4.79 -5.38
C VAL A 199 18.21 -4.76 -4.80
N LYS A 200 18.33 -4.85 -3.46
CA LYS A 200 19.65 -4.87 -2.80
C LYS A 200 19.60 -5.61 -1.47
N LYS A 201 20.74 -6.18 -1.06
CA LYS A 201 20.96 -6.81 0.23
C LYS A 201 22.15 -6.15 0.89
N THR A 202 21.91 -5.47 1.99
CA THR A 202 22.93 -4.63 2.64
C THR A 202 23.14 -5.08 4.07
N ARG A 203 24.37 -4.94 4.58
CA ARG A 203 24.67 -5.21 5.98
C ARG A 203 24.65 -3.92 6.79
N GLY A 204 23.81 -3.90 7.84
CA GLY A 204 23.65 -2.79 8.77
C GLY A 204 22.73 -1.66 8.27
N ALA A 205 21.99 -1.05 9.21
CA ALA A 205 20.97 -0.05 8.92
C ALA A 205 21.53 1.20 8.22
N LYS A 206 22.63 1.79 8.73
CA LYS A 206 23.23 3.00 8.14
C LYS A 206 23.65 2.83 6.67
N LYS A 207 24.14 1.63 6.31
CA LYS A 207 24.48 1.37 4.91
C LYS A 207 23.21 1.18 4.08
N ALA A 208 22.19 0.53 4.62
CA ALA A 208 20.92 0.38 3.95
C ALA A 208 20.29 1.75 3.65
N MET A 209 20.28 2.69 4.60
CA MET A 209 19.77 4.05 4.41
C MET A 209 20.49 4.78 3.27
N ARG A 210 21.83 4.70 3.22
CA ARG A 210 22.62 5.30 2.12
C ARG A 210 22.34 4.64 0.77
N ASP A 211 22.23 3.30 0.76
CA ASP A 211 21.91 2.55 -0.45
C ASP A 211 20.50 2.90 -0.97
N MET A 212 19.53 3.10 -0.08
CA MET A 212 18.17 3.54 -0.42
C MET A 212 18.13 4.99 -0.90
N ALA A 213 18.88 5.89 -0.28
CA ALA A 213 19.00 7.27 -0.72
C ALA A 213 19.58 7.36 -2.14
N ALA A 214 20.66 6.60 -2.42
CA ALA A 214 21.22 6.53 -3.77
C ALA A 214 20.23 6.00 -4.81
N LEU A 215 19.41 5.00 -4.47
CA LEU A 215 18.34 4.52 -5.36
C LEU A 215 17.26 5.59 -5.60
N ALA A 216 16.93 6.40 -4.58
CA ALA A 216 15.97 7.49 -4.73
C ALA A 216 16.53 8.65 -5.57
N GLU A 217 17.83 8.95 -5.46
CA GLU A 217 18.52 9.97 -6.27
C GLU A 217 18.53 9.62 -7.77
N GLU A 218 18.56 8.33 -8.11
CA GLU A 218 18.51 7.87 -9.51
C GLU A 218 17.13 8.16 -10.15
N CYS A 219 16.09 8.37 -9.32
CA CYS A 219 14.73 8.65 -9.77
C CYS A 219 14.51 10.16 -9.93
N LYS A 220 13.81 10.55 -10.99
CA LYS A 220 13.36 11.94 -11.17
C LYS A 220 12.05 12.11 -10.41
N ILE A 221 12.13 12.61 -9.18
CA ILE A 221 10.92 12.79 -8.35
C ILE A 221 10.13 13.99 -8.86
N ASP A 222 8.81 13.80 -8.99
CA ASP A 222 7.88 14.86 -9.36
C ASP A 222 7.58 15.76 -8.14
N PRO A 223 7.97 17.06 -8.19
CA PRO A 223 7.77 17.97 -7.06
C PRO A 223 6.31 18.34 -6.78
N GLU A 224 5.37 18.01 -7.67
CA GLU A 224 3.95 18.22 -7.43
C GLU A 224 3.36 17.25 -6.39
N PHE A 225 4.09 16.19 -6.05
CA PHE A 225 3.67 15.17 -5.11
C PHE A 225 4.62 15.10 -3.92
N GLN A 226 4.06 15.18 -2.72
CA GLN A 226 4.83 14.96 -1.51
C GLN A 226 5.31 13.52 -1.42
N ALA A 227 6.56 13.32 -1.02
CA ALA A 227 7.06 12.01 -0.67
C ALA A 227 6.55 11.60 0.73
N ILE A 228 6.25 10.32 0.90
CA ILE A 228 5.66 9.77 2.12
C ILE A 228 6.67 8.83 2.77
N PRO A 229 7.36 9.26 3.84
CA PRO A 229 8.19 8.37 4.66
C PRO A 229 7.31 7.38 5.41
N LEU A 230 7.74 6.12 5.49
CA LEU A 230 7.00 5.01 6.09
C LEU A 230 7.81 4.32 7.17
N PHE A 231 7.11 3.83 8.20
CA PHE A 231 7.69 2.98 9.23
C PHE A 231 6.72 1.92 9.71
N SER A 232 7.25 0.87 10.34
CA SER A 232 6.47 -0.13 11.05
C SER A 232 6.91 -0.19 12.51
N GLN A 233 5.97 -0.11 13.43
CA GLN A 233 6.10 -0.17 14.89
C GLN A 233 6.81 1.04 15.51
N ASP A 234 8.05 1.34 15.13
CA ASP A 234 8.88 2.42 15.67
C ASP A 234 9.48 3.26 14.55
N ASP A 235 9.44 4.59 14.69
CA ASP A 235 9.82 5.52 13.64
C ASP A 235 11.32 5.93 13.67
N THR A 236 12.11 5.42 14.60
CA THR A 236 13.51 5.80 14.78
C THR A 236 14.34 5.61 13.50
N ASN A 237 14.27 4.42 12.90
CA ASN A 237 14.97 4.14 11.64
C ASN A 237 14.46 5.00 10.48
N CYS A 238 13.16 5.31 10.45
CA CYS A 238 12.56 6.16 9.42
C CYS A 238 13.09 7.60 9.55
N ARG A 239 13.15 8.14 10.76
CA ARG A 239 13.70 9.49 11.02
C ARG A 239 15.18 9.61 10.67
N GLU A 240 16.00 8.59 11.00
CA GLU A 240 17.40 8.54 10.56
C GLU A 240 17.52 8.47 9.03
N TYR A 241 16.65 7.72 8.38
CA TYR A 241 16.59 7.64 6.93
C TYR A 241 16.18 8.98 6.30
N MET A 242 15.18 9.66 6.84
CA MET A 242 14.80 11.01 6.39
C MET A 242 15.98 12.01 6.48
N ALA A 243 16.77 11.95 7.56
CA ALA A 243 17.98 12.77 7.67
C ALA A 243 19.00 12.44 6.56
N THR A 244 19.19 11.14 6.25
CA THR A 244 20.03 10.69 5.14
C THR A 244 19.54 11.20 3.78
N LEU A 245 18.21 11.21 3.54
CA LEU A 245 17.61 11.75 2.31
C LEU A 245 17.79 13.27 2.20
N GLN A 246 17.74 14.00 3.32
CA GLN A 246 18.01 15.45 3.34
C GLN A 246 19.46 15.76 3.01
N GLU A 247 20.41 14.97 3.53
CA GLU A 247 21.83 15.09 3.20
C GLU A 247 22.10 14.81 1.71
N ALA A 248 21.32 13.93 1.10
CA ALA A 248 21.37 13.58 -0.32
C ALA A 248 20.66 14.59 -1.25
N ASP A 249 20.17 15.73 -0.71
CA ASP A 249 19.46 16.79 -1.46
C ASP A 249 18.28 16.26 -2.28
N LEU A 250 17.54 15.29 -1.73
CA LEU A 250 16.34 14.75 -2.39
C LEU A 250 15.31 15.87 -2.59
N LYS A 251 15.05 16.23 -3.83
CA LYS A 251 14.17 17.37 -4.21
C LYS A 251 12.70 16.99 -4.14
N ALA A 252 12.23 16.65 -2.95
CA ALA A 252 10.83 16.39 -2.70
C ALA A 252 10.41 16.97 -1.35
N GLU A 253 9.24 17.57 -1.30
CA GLU A 253 8.61 17.88 -0.03
C GLU A 253 8.21 16.55 0.64
N MET A 254 8.70 16.32 1.87
CA MET A 254 8.40 15.10 2.63
C MET A 254 7.28 15.36 3.63
N LYS A 255 6.33 14.45 3.68
CA LYS A 255 5.35 14.38 4.77
C LYS A 255 6.01 13.97 6.10
N GLN A 256 5.26 14.05 7.20
CA GLN A 256 5.62 13.37 8.44
C GLN A 256 5.62 11.86 8.21
N PRO A 257 6.45 11.10 8.94
CA PRO A 257 6.44 9.63 8.87
C PRO A 257 5.04 9.07 9.13
N GLU A 258 4.63 8.12 8.30
CA GLU A 258 3.34 7.44 8.41
C GLU A 258 3.56 5.98 8.83
N GLU A 259 2.79 5.52 9.83
CA GLU A 259 2.84 4.12 10.27
C GLU A 259 2.12 3.22 9.28
N ILE A 260 2.77 2.11 8.90
CA ILE A 260 2.20 1.08 8.03
C ILE A 260 1.13 0.30 8.79
N GLY A 261 -0.07 0.21 8.19
CA GLY A 261 -1.23 -0.41 8.81
C GLY A 261 -1.17 -1.93 8.95
N ALA A 262 -2.06 -2.49 9.77
CA ALA A 262 -2.04 -3.89 10.19
C ALA A 262 -2.04 -4.91 9.04
N THR A 263 -2.77 -4.63 7.96
CA THR A 263 -2.83 -5.49 6.77
C THR A 263 -1.44 -5.72 6.17
N ILE A 264 -0.66 -4.67 5.96
CA ILE A 264 0.69 -4.76 5.38
C ILE A 264 1.71 -5.15 6.43
N ALA A 265 1.61 -4.60 7.66
CA ALA A 265 2.50 -4.91 8.78
C ALA A 265 2.57 -6.41 9.09
N THR A 266 1.47 -7.15 8.89
CA THR A 266 1.42 -8.61 8.99
C THR A 266 2.50 -9.32 8.15
N TYR A 267 2.87 -8.75 7.00
CA TYR A 267 3.79 -9.36 6.04
C TYR A 267 5.19 -8.79 6.06
N ILE A 268 5.36 -7.56 6.56
CA ILE A 268 6.69 -6.93 6.60
C ILE A 268 7.35 -7.01 7.98
N GLY A 269 6.55 -7.19 9.04
CA GLY A 269 7.03 -7.22 10.42
C GLY A 269 7.43 -5.84 10.96
N PRO A 270 8.06 -5.82 12.16
CA PRO A 270 8.55 -4.60 12.80
C PRO A 270 9.82 -4.05 12.13
N GLU A 271 10.21 -2.83 12.52
CA GLU A 271 11.46 -2.16 12.13
C GLU A 271 11.64 -1.91 10.60
N ALA A 272 10.60 -2.10 9.80
CA ALA A 272 10.64 -1.69 8.41
C ALA A 272 10.53 -0.17 8.28
N TYR A 273 11.23 0.39 7.28
CA TYR A 273 11.15 1.81 6.95
C TYR A 273 11.36 2.02 5.46
N GLY A 274 10.84 3.11 4.94
CA GLY A 274 10.92 3.38 3.51
C GLY A 274 10.40 4.75 3.12
N ILE A 275 10.26 4.94 1.83
CA ILE A 275 9.70 6.15 1.23
C ILE A 275 8.88 5.77 0.01
N VAL A 276 7.74 6.45 -0.14
CA VAL A 276 6.93 6.44 -1.36
C VAL A 276 7.04 7.81 -2.02
N PHE A 277 7.20 7.84 -3.33
CA PHE A 277 7.24 9.06 -4.13
C PHE A 277 6.69 8.81 -5.53
N VAL A 278 6.47 9.88 -6.29
CA VAL A 278 6.02 9.84 -7.69
C VAL A 278 7.17 10.27 -8.59
N GLU A 279 7.46 9.51 -9.63
CA GLU A 279 8.40 9.88 -10.70
C GLU A 279 7.75 10.85 -11.69
N SER A 280 8.57 11.76 -12.27
CA SER A 280 8.16 12.72 -13.30
C SER A 280 7.82 12.06 -14.64
#